data_659b3ef98a739d424c3734fc5e8b6a0f
#
_entry.id   659b3ef98a739d424c3734fc5e8b6a0f
#
_cell.length_a   1.000
_cell.length_b   1.000
_cell.length_c   1.000
_cell.angle_alpha   90.00
_cell.angle_beta   90.00
_cell.angle_gamma   90.00
#
_symmetry.space_group_name_H-M   'P 1'
#
loop_
_entity.id
_entity.type
_entity.pdbx_description
1 polymer ?
#
loop_
_entity_poly.entity_id
_entity_poly.type
_entity_poly.pdbx_seq_one_letter_code
_entity_poly.pdbx_strand_id
1 'polypeptide(L)'
;VGYERIEETEDPELSFDRAMRTYLQKGYSKEWINQRLKSIEIRKELTDEWKERGIAKDSEFAILTDEITRAWTDKSVRDYKKFKGLKKQGLRDNMTNLELVLNMLAEASTTEISRKKKPDSLTKNKIVAKEGGHVARTARKELESQIGRSIVSPLNAQDSLLIDGENKTK
;
A
#
# COMPACT_ATOMS: atom_id res chain seq x y z
N VAL A 1 9.53 -27.80 -5.36
CA VAL A 1 8.82 -26.87 -4.44
C VAL A 1 9.42 -26.93 -3.04
N GLY A 2 9.72 -28.10 -2.50
CA GLY A 2 10.31 -28.25 -1.15
C GLY A 2 11.78 -27.78 -1.08
N TYR A 3 12.57 -28.05 -2.09
CA TYR A 3 13.98 -27.65 -2.16
C TYR A 3 14.16 -26.14 -2.34
N GLU A 4 13.33 -25.48 -3.15
CA GLU A 4 13.35 -24.03 -3.33
C GLU A 4 13.06 -23.29 -2.02
N ARG A 5 12.15 -23.78 -1.19
CA ARG A 5 11.85 -23.19 0.13
C ARG A 5 12.98 -23.34 1.15
N ILE A 6 13.74 -24.43 1.08
CA ILE A 6 14.90 -24.64 1.96
C ILE A 6 16.03 -23.67 1.55
N GLU A 7 16.29 -23.54 0.26
CA GLU A 7 17.27 -22.57 -0.27
C GLU A 7 16.91 -21.14 0.06
N GLU A 8 15.61 -20.77 -0.04
CA GLU A 8 15.11 -19.44 0.33
C GLU A 8 15.27 -19.12 1.82
N THR A 9 15.26 -20.10 2.69
CA THR A 9 15.53 -19.93 4.13
C THR A 9 16.99 -19.60 4.38
N GLU A 10 17.88 -20.11 3.53
CA GLU A 10 19.32 -19.86 3.59
C GLU A 10 19.73 -18.58 2.84
N ASP A 11 18.98 -18.22 1.78
CA ASP A 11 19.22 -17.04 0.94
C ASP A 11 17.92 -16.25 0.67
N PRO A 12 17.70 -15.15 1.39
CA PRO A 12 16.51 -14.31 1.21
C PRO A 12 16.36 -13.70 -0.20
N GLU A 13 17.44 -13.57 -0.98
CA GLU A 13 17.38 -13.03 -2.34
C GLU A 13 16.61 -13.96 -3.28
N LEU A 14 16.68 -15.27 -3.06
CA LEU A 14 15.94 -16.26 -3.85
C LEU A 14 14.42 -16.11 -3.69
N SER A 15 13.96 -15.76 -2.49
CA SER A 15 12.55 -15.46 -2.22
C SER A 15 12.07 -14.23 -2.98
N PHE A 16 12.90 -13.18 -3.02
CA PHE A 16 12.63 -11.98 -3.80
C PHE A 16 12.55 -12.28 -5.31
N ASP A 17 13.50 -13.02 -5.84
CA ASP A 17 13.54 -13.37 -7.26
C ASP A 17 12.33 -14.21 -7.69
N ARG A 18 11.88 -15.13 -6.82
CA ARG A 18 10.68 -15.91 -7.08
C ARG A 18 9.43 -15.04 -7.11
N ALA A 19 9.27 -14.13 -6.14
CA ALA A 19 8.16 -13.19 -6.11
C ALA A 19 8.17 -12.29 -7.36
N MET A 20 9.33 -11.79 -7.76
CA MET A 20 9.53 -11.00 -8.97
C MET A 20 9.06 -11.77 -10.21
N ARG A 21 9.51 -13.00 -10.38
CA ARG A 21 9.13 -13.85 -11.52
C ARG A 21 7.62 -14.11 -11.58
N THR A 22 6.99 -14.35 -10.43
CA THR A 22 5.55 -14.60 -10.32
C THR A 22 4.74 -13.40 -10.83
N TYR A 23 5.09 -12.19 -10.40
CA TYR A 23 4.41 -10.98 -10.86
C TYR A 23 4.71 -10.66 -12.33
N LEU A 24 5.94 -10.88 -12.81
CA LEU A 24 6.29 -10.72 -14.23
C LEU A 24 5.44 -11.64 -15.12
N GLN A 25 5.23 -12.89 -14.72
CA GLN A 25 4.36 -13.83 -15.44
C GLN A 25 2.90 -13.37 -15.51
N LYS A 26 2.44 -12.61 -14.54
CA LYS A 26 1.10 -12.00 -14.51
C LYS A 26 0.99 -10.72 -15.36
N GLY A 27 2.06 -10.25 -15.97
CA GLY A 27 2.08 -9.10 -16.86
C GLY A 27 2.32 -7.74 -16.19
N TYR A 28 2.76 -7.71 -14.93
CA TYR A 28 3.12 -6.46 -14.25
C TYR A 28 4.52 -5.97 -14.68
N SER A 29 4.71 -4.65 -14.70
CA SER A 29 6.01 -4.05 -14.98
C SER A 29 6.99 -4.29 -13.83
N LYS A 30 8.29 -4.32 -14.14
CA LYS A 30 9.36 -4.51 -13.16
C LYS A 30 9.34 -3.38 -12.11
N GLU A 31 9.11 -2.15 -12.51
CA GLU A 31 9.01 -0.98 -11.64
C GLU A 31 7.85 -1.13 -10.64
N TRP A 32 6.68 -1.51 -11.13
CA TRP A 32 5.52 -1.74 -10.27
C TRP A 32 5.77 -2.87 -9.26
N ILE A 33 6.38 -3.96 -9.71
CA ILE A 33 6.70 -5.11 -8.85
C ILE A 33 7.63 -4.69 -7.70
N ASN A 34 8.67 -3.92 -7.98
CA ASN A 34 9.57 -3.40 -6.95
C ASN A 34 8.82 -2.58 -5.90
N GLN A 35 7.92 -1.69 -6.33
CA GLN A 35 7.08 -0.92 -5.42
C GLN A 35 6.14 -1.81 -4.60
N ARG A 36 5.54 -2.80 -5.24
CA ARG A 36 4.64 -3.72 -4.54
C ARG A 36 5.37 -4.54 -3.47
N LEU A 37 6.55 -5.05 -3.77
CA LEU A 37 7.36 -5.80 -2.79
C LEU A 37 7.79 -4.90 -1.63
N LYS A 38 8.18 -3.66 -1.89
CA LYS A 38 8.49 -2.68 -0.84
C LYS A 38 7.27 -2.36 0.03
N SER A 39 6.10 -2.30 -0.58
CA SER A 39 4.85 -2.06 0.16
C SER A 39 4.50 -3.20 1.13
N ILE A 40 4.86 -4.44 0.80
CA ILE A 40 4.69 -5.60 1.68
C ILE A 40 5.57 -5.46 2.94
N GLU A 41 6.82 -5.06 2.76
CA GLU A 41 7.76 -4.82 3.86
C GLU A 41 7.27 -3.71 4.79
N ILE A 42 6.88 -2.58 4.23
CA ILE A 42 6.35 -1.43 5.00
C ILE A 42 5.08 -1.81 5.76
N ARG A 43 4.20 -2.58 5.13
CA ARG A 43 2.99 -3.08 5.80
C ARG A 43 3.31 -4.01 6.95
N LYS A 44 4.31 -4.87 6.79
CA LYS A 44 4.75 -5.76 7.86
C LYS A 44 5.27 -4.97 9.06
N GLU A 45 6.08 -3.95 8.85
CA GLU A 45 6.55 -3.07 9.92
C GLU A 45 5.39 -2.41 10.68
N LEU A 46 4.39 -1.88 9.97
CA LEU A 46 3.21 -1.29 10.58
C LEU A 46 2.41 -2.31 11.40
N THR A 47 2.22 -3.49 10.86
CA THR A 47 1.49 -4.57 11.55
C THR A 47 2.21 -4.99 12.82
N ASP A 48 3.53 -5.10 12.78
CA ASP A 48 4.35 -5.42 13.96
C ASP A 48 4.28 -4.30 15.01
N GLU A 49 4.31 -3.03 14.58
CA GLU A 49 4.12 -1.88 15.48
C GLU A 49 2.74 -1.91 16.15
N TRP A 50 1.67 -2.18 15.41
CA TRP A 50 0.34 -2.29 15.99
C TRP A 50 0.24 -3.40 17.03
N LYS A 51 0.89 -4.55 16.80
CA LYS A 51 0.95 -5.64 17.78
C LYS A 51 1.65 -5.19 19.07
N GLU A 52 2.74 -4.46 18.96
CA GLU A 52 3.41 -3.87 20.14
C GLU A 52 2.53 -2.88 20.90
N ARG A 53 1.61 -2.21 20.20
CA ARG A 53 0.62 -1.28 20.79
C ARG A 53 -0.64 -1.98 21.32
N GLY A 54 -0.68 -3.31 21.36
CA GLY A 54 -1.77 -4.10 21.93
C GLY A 54 -2.90 -4.42 20.94
N ILE A 55 -2.72 -4.18 19.65
CA ILE A 55 -3.68 -4.58 18.62
C ILE A 55 -3.51 -6.09 18.36
N ALA A 56 -4.59 -6.86 18.53
CA ALA A 56 -4.54 -8.32 18.48
C ALA A 56 -5.56 -8.95 17.53
N LYS A 57 -6.74 -8.34 17.39
CA LYS A 57 -7.84 -8.90 16.59
C LYS A 57 -7.75 -8.49 15.13
N ASP A 58 -8.03 -9.42 14.21
CA ASP A 58 -8.07 -9.14 12.77
C ASP A 58 -9.01 -7.99 12.42
N SER A 59 -10.15 -7.88 13.13
CA SER A 59 -11.08 -6.77 12.97
C SER A 59 -10.46 -5.41 13.31
N GLU A 60 -9.59 -5.34 14.32
CA GLU A 60 -8.90 -4.10 14.71
C GLU A 60 -7.88 -3.68 13.65
N PHE A 61 -7.11 -4.62 13.10
CA PHE A 61 -6.20 -4.36 11.96
C PHE A 61 -6.96 -3.83 10.75
N ALA A 62 -8.12 -4.41 10.46
CA ALA A 62 -8.98 -3.96 9.36
C ALA A 62 -9.51 -2.53 9.59
N ILE A 63 -9.96 -2.21 10.81
CA ILE A 63 -10.41 -0.87 11.20
C ILE A 63 -9.30 0.16 11.01
N LEU A 64 -8.09 -0.13 11.50
CA LEU A 64 -6.96 0.79 11.40
C LEU A 64 -6.51 0.99 9.94
N THR A 65 -6.54 -0.06 9.15
CA THR A 65 -6.27 0.00 7.72
C THR A 65 -7.28 0.88 6.98
N ASP A 66 -8.55 0.75 7.34
CA ASP A 66 -9.62 1.58 6.77
C ASP A 66 -9.47 3.06 7.16
N GLU A 67 -9.08 3.35 8.39
CA GLU A 67 -8.79 4.72 8.85
C GLU A 67 -7.65 5.37 8.05
N ILE A 68 -6.55 4.65 7.82
CA ILE A 68 -5.45 5.14 6.97
C ILE A 68 -5.95 5.42 5.56
N THR A 69 -6.67 4.47 4.98
CA THR A 69 -7.16 4.56 3.60
C THR A 69 -8.13 5.74 3.43
N ARG A 70 -9.08 5.91 4.33
CA ARG A 70 -10.00 7.07 4.33
C ARG A 70 -9.25 8.39 4.46
N ALA A 71 -8.25 8.44 5.33
CA ALA A 71 -7.51 9.66 5.59
C ALA A 71 -6.73 10.15 4.37
N TRP A 72 -6.14 9.25 3.55
CA TRP A 72 -5.37 9.69 2.40
C TRP A 72 -6.13 9.70 1.07
N THR A 73 -7.21 8.86 0.93
CA THR A 73 -7.95 8.72 -0.35
C THR A 73 -9.32 9.37 -0.37
N ASP A 74 -9.88 9.73 0.78
CA ASP A 74 -11.29 10.09 0.98
C ASP A 74 -12.29 8.94 0.74
N LYS A 75 -11.79 7.71 0.64
CA LYS A 75 -12.60 6.50 0.42
C LYS A 75 -12.27 5.45 1.47
N SER A 76 -13.30 4.70 1.93
CA SER A 76 -13.05 3.45 2.65
C SER A 76 -12.36 2.44 1.73
N VAL A 77 -11.75 1.42 2.31
CA VAL A 77 -11.22 0.28 1.54
C VAL A 77 -12.29 -0.31 0.62
N ARG A 78 -13.51 -0.46 1.14
CA ARG A 78 -14.64 -0.97 0.38
C ARG A 78 -15.00 -0.08 -0.81
N ASP A 79 -15.11 1.22 -0.61
CA ASP A 79 -15.47 2.18 -1.65
C ASP A 79 -14.35 2.32 -2.68
N TYR A 80 -13.11 2.24 -2.25
CA TYR A 80 -11.95 2.25 -3.15
C TYR A 80 -11.92 1.01 -4.05
N LYS A 81 -12.21 -0.17 -3.49
CA LYS A 81 -12.38 -1.40 -4.29
C LYS A 81 -13.50 -1.25 -5.32
N LYS A 82 -14.64 -0.72 -4.93
CA LYS A 82 -15.77 -0.45 -5.86
C LYS A 82 -15.36 0.52 -6.95
N PHE A 83 -14.66 1.57 -6.61
CA PHE A 83 -14.18 2.56 -7.55
C PHE A 83 -13.25 1.96 -8.63
N LYS A 84 -12.45 0.96 -8.26
CA LYS A 84 -11.60 0.20 -9.17
C LYS A 84 -12.32 -0.99 -9.86
N GLY A 85 -13.58 -1.23 -9.58
CA GLY A 85 -14.32 -2.37 -10.13
C GLY A 85 -13.89 -3.73 -9.59
N LEU A 86 -13.29 -3.76 -8.38
CA LEU A 86 -12.82 -4.98 -7.76
C LEU A 86 -13.93 -5.66 -6.95
N LYS A 87 -13.97 -6.99 -6.98
CA LYS A 87 -14.87 -7.81 -6.16
C LYS A 87 -14.11 -8.45 -4.99
N LYS A 88 -13.37 -9.53 -5.28
CA LYS A 88 -12.59 -10.31 -4.30
C LYS A 88 -11.09 -10.01 -4.38
N GLN A 89 -10.65 -9.33 -5.42
CA GLN A 89 -9.24 -9.01 -5.64
C GLN A 89 -8.70 -8.08 -4.54
N GLY A 90 -7.42 -8.23 -4.22
CA GLY A 90 -6.73 -7.38 -3.27
C GLY A 90 -6.57 -5.95 -3.80
N LEU A 91 -6.87 -4.96 -2.98
CA LEU A 91 -6.76 -3.55 -3.38
C LEU A 91 -5.33 -3.17 -3.77
N ARG A 92 -4.33 -3.57 -2.99
CA ARG A 92 -2.93 -3.23 -3.26
C ARG A 92 -2.38 -3.83 -4.54
N ASP A 93 -2.82 -5.03 -4.92
CA ASP A 93 -2.42 -5.66 -6.19
C ASP A 93 -3.01 -4.94 -7.40
N ASN A 94 -3.96 -4.06 -7.19
CA ASN A 94 -4.64 -3.29 -8.24
C ASN A 94 -4.41 -1.77 -8.14
N MET A 95 -3.55 -1.33 -7.24
CA MET A 95 -3.12 0.06 -7.16
C MET A 95 -2.12 0.38 -8.27
N THR A 96 -2.21 1.59 -8.84
CA THR A 96 -1.18 2.13 -9.72
C THR A 96 0.11 2.39 -8.94
N ASN A 97 1.21 2.65 -9.64
CA ASN A 97 2.49 2.93 -8.99
C ASN A 97 2.41 4.13 -8.02
N LEU A 98 1.79 5.23 -8.41
CA LEU A 98 1.64 6.41 -7.54
C LEU A 98 0.72 6.14 -6.35
N GLU A 99 -0.34 5.37 -6.53
CA GLU A 99 -1.20 4.95 -5.43
C GLU A 99 -0.43 4.09 -4.41
N LEU A 100 0.42 3.17 -4.87
CA LEU A 100 1.28 2.38 -3.99
C LEU A 100 2.26 3.25 -3.22
N VAL A 101 2.91 4.22 -3.86
CA VAL A 101 3.87 5.13 -3.22
C VAL A 101 3.20 5.95 -2.12
N LEU A 102 2.02 6.51 -2.39
CA LEU A 102 1.27 7.28 -1.39
C LEU A 102 0.74 6.40 -0.26
N ASN A 103 0.29 5.19 -0.55
CA ASN A 103 -0.11 4.24 0.48
C ASN A 103 1.07 3.85 1.38
N MET A 104 2.25 3.64 0.81
CA MET A 104 3.47 3.40 1.57
C MET A 104 3.83 4.59 2.47
N LEU A 105 3.70 5.81 1.98
CA LEU A 105 3.93 7.02 2.78
C LEU A 105 2.95 7.09 3.96
N ALA A 106 1.67 6.80 3.74
CA ALA A 106 0.66 6.77 4.79
C ALA A 106 0.99 5.73 5.88
N GLU A 107 1.36 4.53 5.46
CA GLU A 107 1.67 3.43 6.38
C GLU A 107 2.99 3.67 7.13
N ALA A 108 4.04 4.11 6.46
CA ALA A 108 5.32 4.44 7.09
C ALA A 108 5.19 5.62 8.08
N SER A 109 4.43 6.65 7.71
CA SER A 109 4.14 7.78 8.60
C SER A 109 3.38 7.34 9.85
N THR A 110 2.39 6.45 9.69
CA THR A 110 1.66 5.86 10.81
C THR A 110 2.60 5.11 11.76
N THR A 111 3.51 4.31 11.23
CA THR A 111 4.50 3.58 12.03
C THR A 111 5.36 4.53 12.85
N GLU A 112 5.91 5.58 12.24
CA GLU A 112 6.79 6.54 12.93
C GLU A 112 6.04 7.36 13.99
N ILE A 113 4.81 7.82 13.69
CA ILE A 113 3.98 8.54 14.65
C ILE A 113 3.61 7.63 15.82
N SER A 114 3.27 6.37 15.54
CA SER A 114 2.95 5.37 16.57
C SER A 114 4.13 5.10 17.51
N ARG A 115 5.34 4.95 16.97
CA ARG A 115 6.57 4.77 17.76
C ARG A 115 6.81 5.93 18.71
N LYS A 116 6.53 7.15 18.27
CA LYS A 116 6.68 8.35 19.09
C LYS A 116 5.58 8.49 20.15
N LYS A 117 4.32 8.36 19.75
CA LYS A 117 3.15 8.62 20.61
C LYS A 117 2.77 7.44 21.49
N LYS A 118 3.18 6.23 21.13
CA LYS A 118 2.91 4.98 21.86
C LYS A 118 1.42 4.82 22.25
N PRO A 119 0.50 4.83 21.28
CA PRO A 119 -0.93 4.67 21.55
C PRO A 119 -1.20 3.34 22.25
N ASP A 120 -2.00 3.32 23.29
CA ASP A 120 -2.25 2.16 24.16
C ASP A 120 -3.68 1.60 24.05
N SER A 121 -4.47 2.09 23.11
CA SER A 121 -5.84 1.64 22.86
C SER A 121 -6.18 1.69 21.37
N LEU A 122 -7.24 0.97 20.97
CA LEU A 122 -7.73 1.04 19.59
C LEU A 122 -8.10 2.48 19.21
N THR A 123 -8.78 3.19 20.08
CA THR A 123 -9.18 4.59 19.85
C THR A 123 -7.98 5.49 19.57
N LYS A 124 -6.92 5.39 20.37
CA LYS A 124 -5.69 6.16 20.16
C LYS A 124 -4.93 5.73 18.90
N ASN A 125 -4.89 4.43 18.59
CA ASN A 125 -4.32 3.92 17.34
C ASN A 125 -5.09 4.43 16.11
N LYS A 126 -6.42 4.57 16.19
CA LYS A 126 -7.22 5.18 15.12
C LYS A 126 -6.83 6.63 14.85
N ILE A 127 -6.58 7.41 15.90
CA ILE A 127 -6.12 8.80 15.77
C ILE A 127 -4.77 8.83 15.05
N VAL A 128 -3.82 8.01 15.47
CA VAL A 128 -2.48 7.89 14.84
C VAL A 128 -2.60 7.45 13.38
N ALA A 129 -3.47 6.50 13.07
CA ALA A 129 -3.73 6.04 11.70
C ALA A 129 -4.25 7.18 10.80
N LYS A 130 -5.15 8.02 11.31
CA LYS A 130 -5.61 9.22 10.61
C LYS A 130 -4.49 10.23 10.38
N GLU A 131 -3.65 10.47 11.37
CA GLU A 131 -2.51 11.37 11.26
C GLU A 131 -1.52 10.89 10.19
N GLY A 132 -1.19 9.60 10.17
CA GLY A 132 -0.33 9.00 9.16
C GLY A 132 -0.92 9.08 7.74
N GLY A 133 -2.21 8.77 7.61
CA GLY A 133 -2.93 8.93 6.35
C GLY A 133 -3.00 10.39 5.89
N HIS A 134 -3.13 11.33 6.82
CA HIS A 134 -3.15 12.76 6.49
C HIS A 134 -1.84 13.28 5.91
N VAL A 135 -0.70 12.75 6.32
CA VAL A 135 0.61 13.07 5.70
C VAL A 135 0.58 12.74 4.21
N ALA A 136 0.12 11.53 3.86
CA ALA A 136 0.01 11.12 2.46
C ALA A 136 -1.06 11.92 1.70
N ARG A 137 -2.17 12.30 2.35
CA ARG A 137 -3.19 13.17 1.77
C ARG A 137 -2.63 14.52 1.36
N THR A 138 -1.83 15.14 2.20
CA THR A 138 -1.19 16.42 1.90
C THR A 138 -0.27 16.30 0.69
N ALA A 139 0.56 15.26 0.65
CA ALA A 139 1.42 14.96 -0.49
C ALA A 139 0.60 14.69 -1.77
N ARG A 140 -0.48 13.90 -1.67
CA ARG A 140 -1.37 13.61 -2.80
C ARG A 140 -1.98 14.86 -3.38
N LYS A 141 -2.53 15.72 -2.55
CA LYS A 141 -3.17 16.97 -3.01
C LYS A 141 -2.19 17.93 -3.68
N GLU A 142 -0.99 18.06 -3.12
CA GLU A 142 0.06 18.86 -3.73
C GLU A 142 0.46 18.31 -5.10
N LEU A 143 0.68 17.00 -5.21
CA LEU A 143 1.03 16.38 -6.47
C LEU A 143 -0.09 16.50 -7.51
N GLU A 144 -1.36 16.30 -7.12
CA GLU A 144 -2.52 16.48 -8.00
C GLU A 144 -2.63 17.90 -8.54
N SER A 145 -2.31 18.89 -7.70
CA SER A 145 -2.22 20.29 -8.11
C SER A 145 -1.16 20.52 -9.19
N GLN A 146 0.01 19.89 -9.06
CA GLN A 146 1.14 20.04 -9.98
C GLN A 146 0.89 19.35 -11.33
N ILE A 147 0.31 18.15 -11.32
CA ILE A 147 0.12 17.34 -12.54
C ILE A 147 -1.25 17.47 -13.18
N GLY A 148 -2.20 18.16 -12.53
CA GLY A 148 -3.52 18.46 -13.08
C GLY A 148 -4.46 17.26 -13.22
N ARG A 149 -4.22 16.16 -12.48
CA ARG A 149 -5.11 14.99 -12.48
C ARG A 149 -5.18 14.31 -11.12
N SER A 150 -6.25 13.54 -10.89
CA SER A 150 -6.39 12.73 -9.68
C SER A 150 -5.42 11.54 -9.69
N ILE A 151 -4.78 11.27 -8.54
CA ILE A 151 -3.92 10.11 -8.37
C ILE A 151 -4.76 8.89 -8.00
N VAL A 152 -5.75 9.05 -7.11
CA VAL A 152 -6.71 7.98 -6.82
C VAL A 152 -7.54 7.74 -8.06
N SER A 153 -7.38 6.58 -8.67
CA SER A 153 -7.82 6.26 -10.02
C SER A 153 -8.64 4.98 -10.07
N PRO A 154 -9.63 4.87 -10.98
CA PRO A 154 -10.31 3.62 -11.26
C PRO A 154 -9.41 2.62 -12.02
N LEU A 155 -8.29 3.06 -12.56
CA LEU A 155 -7.36 2.23 -13.30
C LEU A 155 -6.57 1.32 -12.37
N ASN A 156 -6.27 0.11 -12.83
CA ASN A 156 -5.41 -0.82 -12.10
C ASN A 156 -3.95 -0.71 -12.52
N ALA A 157 -3.08 -1.49 -11.89
CA ALA A 157 -1.65 -1.48 -12.15
C ALA A 157 -1.26 -1.80 -13.61
N GLN A 158 -2.06 -2.60 -14.31
CA GLN A 158 -1.81 -2.96 -15.71
C GLN A 158 -2.24 -1.84 -16.67
N ASP A 159 -3.28 -1.09 -16.31
CA ASP A 159 -3.78 0.04 -17.11
C ASP A 159 -2.88 1.27 -17.00
N SER A 160 -2.05 1.37 -15.96
CA SER A 160 -1.14 2.51 -15.77
C SER A 160 -0.10 2.66 -16.91
N LEU A 161 0.23 1.57 -17.61
CA LEU A 161 1.08 1.60 -18.80
C LEU A 161 0.46 2.39 -19.96
N LEU A 162 -0.88 2.49 -20.01
CA LEU A 162 -1.60 3.26 -21.04
C LEU A 162 -1.48 4.76 -20.80
N ILE A 163 -1.46 5.20 -19.53
CA ILE A 163 -1.33 6.62 -19.15
C ILE A 163 0.05 7.16 -19.53
N ASP A 164 1.09 6.37 -19.27
CA ASP A 164 2.48 6.74 -19.59
C ASP A 164 2.77 6.69 -21.09
N GLY A 165 2.03 5.88 -21.86
CA GLY A 165 2.12 5.77 -23.32
C GLY A 165 1.52 6.97 -24.05
N GLU A 166 0.45 7.56 -23.57
CA GLU A 166 -0.20 8.72 -24.19
C GLU A 166 0.61 10.03 -24.03
N ASN A 167 1.43 10.12 -22.99
CA ASN A 167 2.31 11.29 -22.77
C ASN A 167 3.60 11.26 -23.60
N LYS A 168 3.92 10.17 -24.29
CA LYS A 168 5.12 10.07 -25.15
C LYS A 168 4.87 10.41 -26.61
N THR A 169 3.62 10.71 -27.00
CA THR A 169 3.24 10.98 -28.39
C THR A 169 2.73 12.40 -28.63
N LYS A 170 3.12 13.36 -27.79
CA LYS A 170 2.88 14.79 -28.04
C LYS A 170 4.17 15.59 -28.00
#